data_d16fc636b709d842e213947737fc191d
#
_entry.id   d16fc636b709d842e213947737fc191d
#
_cell.length_a   1.000
_cell.length_b   1.000
_cell.length_c   1.000
_cell.angle_alpha   90.00
_cell.angle_beta   90.00
_cell.angle_gamma   90.00
#
_symmetry.space_group_name_H-M   'P 1'
#
loop_
_entity.id
_entity.type
_entity.pdbx_description
1 polymer ?
#
loop_
_entity_poly.entity_id
_entity_poly.type
_entity_poly.pdbx_seq_one_letter_code
_entity_poly.pdbx_strand_id
1 'polypeptide(L)'
;RQMCIRDSCHSVQGTAKMLAEYLDVKPESMSYWCVGINHMAWYLQLKSDGVDMYPKLKKIAESKKTIAEASAKEGHYHRHVGDKFNDGVRFEIMKYFGYFNSESPFHMSEYVPYFRKTPEMIDEWHVSIRWWLEHELSNDEYYEELKKQVESEEDIPMPQGEEYAPNVIHAVLTGKLFRANLNVMNTGLITSFPHDCCVEVPCFADSEGIHPCYIGELPEGPAGLNLTNINVHRLMAKAAVTKKYQYIYEAIQLDPLTAAMC
;
A
#
# COMPACT_ATOMS: atom_id res chain seq x y z
N ARG A 1 -0.18 -22.89 2.06
CA ARG A 1 0.92 -22.48 1.13
C ARG A 1 0.44 -21.76 -0.14
N GLN A 2 -0.73 -22.10 -0.67
CA GLN A 2 -1.21 -21.46 -1.92
C GLN A 2 -1.98 -20.14 -1.68
N MET A 3 -2.51 -19.89 -0.51
CA MET A 3 -3.31 -18.67 -0.24
C MET A 3 -2.45 -17.41 -0.10
N CYS A 4 -1.23 -17.50 0.42
CA CYS A 4 -0.32 -16.34 0.50
C CYS A 4 0.26 -15.89 -0.86
N ILE A 5 0.04 -16.67 -1.91
CA ILE A 5 0.62 -16.42 -3.25
C ILE A 5 -0.31 -15.56 -4.12
N ARG A 6 -1.52 -15.18 -3.64
CA ARG A 6 -2.57 -14.59 -4.48
C ARG A 6 -3.37 -13.50 -3.78
N ASP A 7 -2.77 -12.84 -2.83
CA ASP A 7 -3.38 -11.65 -2.24
C ASP A 7 -3.25 -10.46 -3.19
N SER A 8 -4.32 -9.73 -3.35
CA SER A 8 -4.41 -8.55 -4.20
C SER A 8 -4.72 -7.33 -3.35
N CYS A 9 -3.70 -6.53 -3.06
CA CYS A 9 -3.91 -5.21 -2.50
C CYS A 9 -4.00 -4.18 -3.63
N HIS A 10 -5.04 -3.36 -3.64
CA HIS A 10 -5.25 -2.37 -4.69
C HIS A 10 -4.44 -1.07 -4.47
N SER A 11 -3.69 -0.98 -3.37
CA SER A 11 -2.93 0.23 -2.99
C SER A 11 -1.97 0.74 -4.07
N VAL A 12 -1.31 -0.17 -4.78
CA VAL A 12 -0.39 0.22 -5.87
C VAL A 12 -1.14 0.88 -7.02
N GLN A 13 -2.21 0.26 -7.51
CA GLN A 13 -2.97 0.80 -8.64
C GLN A 13 -3.73 2.09 -8.26
N GLY A 14 -4.32 2.12 -7.06
CA GLY A 14 -5.00 3.30 -6.54
C GLY A 14 -4.05 4.48 -6.35
N THR A 15 -2.88 4.24 -5.76
CA THR A 15 -1.85 5.27 -5.62
C THR A 15 -1.33 5.75 -6.98
N ALA A 16 -1.20 4.86 -7.98
CA ALA A 16 -0.81 5.28 -9.33
C ALA A 16 -1.82 6.24 -9.97
N LYS A 17 -3.14 5.98 -9.80
CA LYS A 17 -4.20 6.90 -10.24
C LYS A 17 -4.10 8.26 -9.53
N MET A 18 -3.95 8.25 -8.21
CA MET A 18 -3.78 9.46 -7.41
C MET A 18 -2.53 10.25 -7.83
N LEU A 19 -1.41 9.57 -8.07
CA LEU A 19 -0.20 10.22 -8.57
C LEU A 19 -0.41 10.85 -9.96
N ALA A 20 -1.23 10.26 -10.82
CA ALA A 20 -1.59 10.87 -12.09
C ALA A 20 -2.33 12.20 -11.89
N GLU A 21 -3.23 12.26 -10.89
CA GLU A 21 -3.93 13.50 -10.52
C GLU A 21 -2.95 14.56 -9.99
N TYR A 22 -2.05 14.21 -9.06
CA TYR A 22 -1.02 15.13 -8.56
C TYR A 22 -0.11 15.67 -9.67
N LEU A 23 0.18 14.83 -10.64
CA LEU A 23 1.05 15.14 -11.76
C LEU A 23 0.31 15.81 -12.93
N ASP A 24 -1.02 15.96 -12.82
CA ASP A 24 -1.86 16.47 -13.90
C ASP A 24 -1.55 15.78 -15.25
N VAL A 25 -1.66 14.46 -15.23
CA VAL A 25 -1.50 13.57 -16.40
C VAL A 25 -2.63 12.54 -16.44
N LYS A 26 -2.85 11.94 -17.59
CA LYS A 26 -3.88 10.89 -17.74
C LYS A 26 -3.42 9.60 -17.07
N PRO A 27 -4.26 8.90 -16.28
CA PRO A 27 -3.91 7.63 -15.67
C PRO A 27 -3.40 6.59 -16.68
N GLU A 28 -3.96 6.56 -17.87
CA GLU A 28 -3.59 5.62 -18.94
C GLU A 28 -2.20 5.87 -19.52
N SER A 29 -1.67 7.09 -19.37
CA SER A 29 -0.30 7.44 -19.79
C SER A 29 0.75 6.98 -18.78
N MET A 30 0.31 6.62 -17.56
CA MET A 30 1.21 6.25 -16.46
C MET A 30 1.79 4.85 -16.67
N SER A 31 3.08 4.74 -16.48
CA SER A 31 3.79 3.48 -16.35
C SER A 31 4.68 3.51 -15.13
N TYR A 32 4.69 2.43 -14.36
CA TYR A 32 5.42 2.38 -13.12
C TYR A 32 5.98 0.99 -12.83
N TRP A 33 7.00 0.97 -12.00
CA TRP A 33 7.60 -0.22 -11.43
C TRP A 33 7.59 -0.09 -9.92
N CYS A 34 6.58 -0.72 -9.29
CA CYS A 34 6.36 -0.63 -7.85
C CYS A 34 6.66 -1.98 -7.21
N VAL A 35 7.52 -2.02 -6.20
CA VAL A 35 8.05 -3.25 -5.61
C VAL A 35 8.37 -3.08 -4.13
N GLY A 36 8.23 -4.14 -3.35
CA GLY A 36 8.51 -4.15 -1.92
C GLY A 36 7.77 -5.23 -1.18
N ILE A 37 7.11 -4.86 -0.10
CA ILE A 37 6.17 -5.71 0.63
C ILE A 37 4.79 -5.04 0.64
N ASN A 38 3.76 -5.81 0.93
CA ASN A 38 2.40 -5.27 1.07
C ASN A 38 2.38 -4.07 2.04
N HIS A 39 1.70 -3.00 1.65
CA HIS A 39 1.63 -1.69 2.31
C HIS A 39 2.96 -0.92 2.41
N MET A 40 4.08 -1.46 1.94
CA MET A 40 5.36 -0.78 1.86
C MET A 40 6.08 -1.17 0.57
N ALA A 41 5.44 -0.93 -0.58
CA ALA A 41 6.06 -1.04 -1.89
C ALA A 41 6.45 0.36 -2.41
N TRP A 42 7.48 0.41 -3.22
CA TRP A 42 8.14 1.64 -3.67
C TRP A 42 8.06 1.78 -5.17
N TYR A 43 7.64 2.94 -5.65
CA TYR A 43 7.66 3.27 -7.08
C TYR A 43 9.10 3.55 -7.52
N LEU A 44 9.85 2.50 -7.87
CA LEU A 44 11.23 2.65 -8.35
C LEU A 44 11.31 3.36 -9.70
N GLN A 45 10.26 3.25 -10.51
CA GLN A 45 10.05 4.02 -11.73
C GLN A 45 8.63 4.56 -11.74
N LEU A 46 8.50 5.80 -12.19
CA LEU A 46 7.23 6.49 -12.36
C LEU A 46 7.33 7.37 -13.61
N LYS A 47 6.63 6.99 -14.67
CA LYS A 47 6.69 7.68 -15.97
C LYS A 47 5.30 7.99 -16.51
N SER A 48 5.18 9.06 -17.28
CA SER A 48 4.01 9.35 -18.12
C SER A 48 4.49 9.55 -19.54
N ASP A 49 3.92 8.81 -20.49
CA ASP A 49 4.36 8.81 -21.91
C ASP A 49 5.88 8.65 -22.07
N GLY A 50 6.48 7.80 -21.21
CA GLY A 50 7.92 7.53 -21.21
C GLY A 50 8.80 8.56 -20.49
N VAL A 51 8.26 9.71 -20.09
CA VAL A 51 8.97 10.77 -19.36
C VAL A 51 8.97 10.47 -17.86
N ASP A 52 10.14 10.59 -17.21
CA ASP A 52 10.27 10.44 -15.75
C ASP A 52 9.51 11.55 -15.02
N MET A 53 8.62 11.14 -14.10
CA MET A 53 7.77 12.05 -13.34
C MET A 53 8.34 12.44 -11.97
N TYR A 54 9.42 11.82 -11.51
CA TYR A 54 10.03 12.16 -10.23
C TYR A 54 10.49 13.63 -10.12
N PRO A 55 11.08 14.26 -11.14
CA PRO A 55 11.43 15.68 -11.05
C PRO A 55 10.21 16.59 -10.77
N LYS A 56 9.05 16.27 -11.37
CA LYS A 56 7.80 17.01 -11.15
C LYS A 56 7.23 16.70 -9.75
N LEU A 57 7.23 15.42 -9.33
CA LEU A 57 6.73 14.99 -8.03
C LEU A 57 7.54 15.58 -6.88
N LYS A 58 8.87 15.66 -7.01
CA LYS A 58 9.75 16.29 -6.01
C LYS A 58 9.47 17.79 -5.87
N LYS A 59 9.21 18.51 -6.95
CA LYS A 59 8.80 19.92 -6.90
C LYS A 59 7.48 20.12 -6.15
N ILE A 60 6.52 19.21 -6.32
CA ILE A 60 5.28 19.21 -5.55
C ILE A 60 5.57 19.00 -4.07
N ALA A 61 6.44 18.06 -3.73
CA ALA A 61 6.84 17.77 -2.34
C ALA A 61 7.55 18.93 -1.64
N GLU A 62 8.25 19.79 -2.38
CA GLU A 62 8.92 20.99 -1.85
C GLU A 62 7.92 22.11 -1.48
N SER A 63 6.71 22.07 -2.02
CA SER A 63 5.66 23.06 -1.77
C SER A 63 4.73 22.61 -0.65
N LYS A 64 4.95 23.08 0.58
CA LYS A 64 4.04 22.81 1.71
C LYS A 64 2.60 23.22 1.43
N LYS A 65 2.39 24.30 0.70
CA LYS A 65 1.06 24.77 0.30
C LYS A 65 0.40 23.78 -0.67
N THR A 66 1.15 23.28 -1.65
CA THR A 66 0.68 22.29 -2.63
C THR A 66 0.35 20.95 -1.96
N ILE A 67 1.12 20.53 -0.95
CA ILE A 67 0.82 19.32 -0.17
C ILE A 67 -0.52 19.49 0.57
N ALA A 68 -0.75 20.64 1.20
CA ALA A 68 -2.00 20.94 1.89
C ALA A 68 -3.18 21.03 0.90
N GLU A 69 -2.99 21.64 -0.27
CA GLU A 69 -4.02 21.74 -1.31
C GLU A 69 -4.29 20.40 -2.00
N ALA A 70 -3.27 19.58 -2.23
CA ALA A 70 -3.42 18.21 -2.71
C ALA A 70 -4.18 17.32 -1.70
N SER A 71 -3.93 17.53 -0.42
CA SER A 71 -4.66 16.86 0.67
C SER A 71 -6.13 17.26 0.76
N ALA A 72 -6.49 18.43 0.25
CA ALA A 72 -7.86 18.94 0.25
C ALA A 72 -8.68 18.50 -0.97
N LYS A 73 -8.03 17.98 -2.04
CA LYS A 73 -8.74 17.40 -3.17
C LYS A 73 -9.20 16.00 -2.80
N GLU A 74 -10.52 15.80 -2.76
CA GLU A 74 -11.17 14.52 -2.53
C GLU A 74 -10.73 13.50 -3.60
N GLY A 75 -9.73 12.68 -3.29
CA GLY A 75 -9.42 11.50 -4.09
C GLY A 75 -10.35 10.36 -3.70
N HIS A 76 -10.91 9.66 -4.66
CA HIS A 76 -11.77 8.49 -4.44
C HIS A 76 -11.15 7.36 -3.60
N TYR A 77 -9.84 7.40 -3.43
CA TYR A 77 -9.05 6.40 -2.70
C TYR A 77 -9.27 6.42 -1.17
N HIS A 78 -9.83 7.49 -0.63
CA HIS A 78 -10.01 7.69 0.81
C HIS A 78 -11.46 7.98 1.19
N ARG A 79 -12.42 7.36 0.54
CA ARG A 79 -13.83 7.38 0.96
C ARG A 79 -14.06 7.02 2.43
N HIS A 80 -13.04 6.45 3.07
CA HIS A 80 -13.09 6.00 4.46
C HIS A 80 -12.26 6.84 5.43
N VAL A 81 -11.57 7.88 4.95
CA VAL A 81 -10.79 8.79 5.80
C VAL A 81 -11.40 10.18 5.66
N GLY A 82 -12.20 10.56 6.64
CA GLY A 82 -12.91 11.84 6.62
C GLY A 82 -12.02 13.01 6.20
N ASP A 83 -12.55 13.79 5.34
CA ASP A 83 -12.38 15.20 4.95
C ASP A 83 -10.98 15.80 4.73
N LYS A 84 -9.86 15.21 5.16
CA LYS A 84 -8.53 15.80 4.95
C LYS A 84 -7.49 14.73 4.72
N PHE A 85 -7.34 14.33 3.48
CA PHE A 85 -6.23 13.50 3.09
C PHE A 85 -4.94 14.30 3.11
N ASN A 86 -4.02 13.89 3.99
CA ASN A 86 -2.70 14.50 4.12
C ASN A 86 -1.62 13.54 3.64
N ASP A 87 -1.02 13.81 2.50
CA ASP A 87 0.07 13.02 1.94
C ASP A 87 1.47 13.41 2.48
N GLY A 88 1.52 14.24 3.48
CA GLY A 88 2.76 14.72 4.08
C GLY A 88 3.72 13.60 4.46
N VAL A 89 3.20 12.53 5.07
CA VAL A 89 4.00 11.34 5.45
C VAL A 89 4.73 10.75 4.26
N ARG A 90 4.05 10.48 3.14
CA ARG A 90 4.66 9.85 1.96
C ARG A 90 5.64 10.77 1.24
N PHE A 91 5.33 12.05 1.19
CA PHE A 91 6.24 13.05 0.63
C PHE A 91 7.50 13.23 1.50
N GLU A 92 7.37 13.22 2.82
CA GLU A 92 8.52 13.28 3.73
C GLU A 92 9.39 12.03 3.60
N ILE A 93 8.80 10.84 3.54
CA ILE A 93 9.51 9.59 3.26
C ILE A 93 10.22 9.67 1.90
N MET A 94 9.55 10.12 0.85
CA MET A 94 10.16 10.26 -0.49
C MET A 94 11.36 11.21 -0.47
N LYS A 95 11.31 12.28 0.31
CA LYS A 95 12.39 13.25 0.43
C LYS A 95 13.69 12.62 0.95
N TYR A 96 13.59 11.70 1.94
CA TYR A 96 14.76 11.03 2.52
C TYR A 96 15.16 9.74 1.80
N PHE A 97 14.19 8.97 1.33
CA PHE A 97 14.43 7.65 0.72
C PHE A 97 14.40 7.68 -0.81
N GLY A 98 14.04 8.79 -1.42
CA GLY A 98 14.13 9.02 -2.85
C GLY A 98 12.95 8.48 -3.67
N TYR A 99 12.10 7.64 -3.10
CA TYR A 99 11.00 6.96 -3.79
C TYR A 99 9.67 7.16 -3.08
N PHE A 100 8.59 7.26 -3.86
CA PHE A 100 7.24 7.34 -3.34
C PHE A 100 6.72 5.96 -2.96
N ASN A 101 5.93 5.88 -1.90
CA ASN A 101 5.41 4.64 -1.34
C ASN A 101 3.97 4.37 -1.83
N SER A 102 3.58 3.10 -1.93
CA SER A 102 2.32 2.66 -2.52
C SER A 102 1.10 2.78 -1.61
N GLU A 103 1.29 2.87 -0.31
CA GLU A 103 0.17 2.83 0.64
C GLU A 103 -0.21 4.23 1.13
N SER A 104 -1.34 4.32 1.83
CA SER A 104 -1.79 5.58 2.41
C SER A 104 -0.77 6.17 3.38
N PRO A 105 -0.77 7.49 3.60
CA PRO A 105 0.10 8.11 4.59
C PRO A 105 -0.15 7.58 6.00
N PHE A 106 -1.39 7.17 6.27
CA PHE A 106 -1.79 6.59 7.54
C PHE A 106 -1.05 5.27 7.79
N HIS A 107 -1.16 4.30 6.87
CA HIS A 107 -0.47 3.03 6.98
C HIS A 107 1.05 3.17 6.90
N MET A 108 1.57 4.02 6.00
CA MET A 108 3.01 4.25 5.96
C MET A 108 3.56 4.74 7.31
N SER A 109 2.81 5.58 8.04
CA SER A 109 3.20 6.02 9.38
C SER A 109 3.21 4.92 10.43
N GLU A 110 2.53 3.80 10.19
CA GLU A 110 2.51 2.63 11.07
C GLU A 110 3.72 1.69 10.88
N TYR A 111 4.34 1.74 9.69
CA TYR A 111 5.48 0.87 9.34
C TYR A 111 6.85 1.48 9.63
N VAL A 112 6.89 2.75 10.09
CA VAL A 112 8.13 3.47 10.32
C VAL A 112 8.11 4.24 11.65
N PRO A 113 9.24 4.46 12.33
CA PRO A 113 9.28 5.06 13.67
C PRO A 113 9.28 6.59 13.66
N TYR A 114 8.79 7.28 12.60
CA TYR A 114 9.09 8.69 12.43
C TYR A 114 7.93 9.63 12.78
N PHE A 115 6.68 9.18 12.74
CA PHE A 115 5.50 10.07 12.72
C PHE A 115 4.55 9.91 13.91
N ARG A 116 4.76 8.90 14.77
CA ARG A 116 3.83 8.54 15.86
C ARG A 116 4.48 8.49 17.24
N LYS A 117 5.61 9.18 17.44
CA LYS A 117 6.36 9.11 18.72
C LYS A 117 5.72 9.89 19.85
N THR A 118 5.03 10.98 19.55
CA THR A 118 4.37 11.82 20.54
C THR A 118 2.99 12.25 20.06
N PRO A 119 2.06 12.64 20.96
CA PRO A 119 0.76 13.16 20.57
C PRO A 119 0.86 14.35 19.59
N GLU A 120 1.82 15.26 19.81
CA GLU A 120 2.03 16.44 18.97
C GLU A 120 2.43 16.05 17.54
N MET A 121 3.27 15.00 17.38
CA MET A 121 3.62 14.47 16.06
C MET A 121 2.41 13.82 15.38
N ILE A 122 1.58 13.10 16.12
CA ILE A 122 0.35 12.48 15.60
C ILE A 122 -0.58 13.55 15.06
N ASP A 123 -0.74 14.65 15.79
CA ASP A 123 -1.57 15.79 15.37
C ASP A 123 -0.94 16.55 14.19
N GLU A 124 0.38 16.79 14.21
CA GLU A 124 1.10 17.47 13.14
C GLU A 124 0.99 16.74 11.80
N TRP A 125 1.12 15.39 11.84
CA TRP A 125 1.09 14.55 10.65
C TRP A 125 -0.32 14.03 10.32
N HIS A 126 -1.33 14.38 11.11
CA HIS A 126 -2.72 13.92 10.97
C HIS A 126 -2.87 12.39 10.85
N VAL A 127 -2.12 11.66 11.67
CA VAL A 127 -2.10 10.19 11.68
C VAL A 127 -2.76 9.63 12.95
N SER A 128 -4.05 9.95 13.17
CA SER A 128 -4.82 9.53 14.34
C SER A 128 -4.69 8.04 14.64
N ILE A 129 -4.49 7.69 15.93
CA ILE A 129 -4.50 6.30 16.39
C ILE A 129 -5.92 5.76 16.65
N ARG A 130 -6.92 6.65 16.65
CA ARG A 130 -8.33 6.32 16.90
C ARG A 130 -9.16 6.20 15.62
N TRP A 131 -8.53 6.30 14.48
CA TRP A 131 -9.22 6.34 13.19
C TRP A 131 -10.23 5.21 13.03
N TRP A 132 -9.88 3.98 13.38
CA TRP A 132 -10.79 2.83 13.28
C TRP A 132 -12.00 2.95 14.20
N LEU A 133 -11.82 3.42 15.43
CA LEU A 133 -12.92 3.63 16.38
C LEU A 133 -13.88 4.72 15.90
N GLU A 134 -13.36 5.79 15.32
CA GLU A 134 -14.15 6.90 14.78
C GLU A 134 -14.94 6.47 13.54
N HIS A 135 -14.40 5.55 12.73
CA HIS A 135 -15.06 5.03 11.52
C HIS A 135 -16.02 3.87 11.79
N GLU A 136 -15.80 3.07 12.81
CA GLU A 136 -16.75 2.03 13.23
C GLU A 136 -18.13 2.63 13.54
N LEU A 137 -18.19 3.83 14.12
CA LEU A 137 -19.45 4.53 14.40
C LEU A 137 -20.18 4.98 13.12
N SER A 138 -19.49 5.20 12.03
CA SER A 138 -20.11 5.53 10.74
C SER A 138 -20.53 4.30 9.93
N ASN A 139 -20.05 3.12 10.27
CA ASN A 139 -20.43 1.87 9.60
C ASN A 139 -21.87 1.45 9.91
N ASP A 140 -22.42 1.85 11.05
CA ASP A 140 -23.81 1.53 11.41
C ASP A 140 -24.80 2.20 10.44
N GLU A 141 -24.55 3.46 10.05
CA GLU A 141 -25.38 4.17 9.07
C GLU A 141 -25.26 3.51 7.68
N TYR A 142 -24.06 3.14 7.26
CA TYR A 142 -23.84 2.43 6.00
C TYR A 142 -24.49 1.04 5.98
N TYR A 143 -24.42 0.32 7.10
CA TYR A 143 -25.07 -0.98 7.25
C TYR A 143 -26.60 -0.88 7.13
N GLU A 144 -27.21 0.10 7.81
CA GLU A 144 -28.66 0.33 7.71
C GLU A 144 -29.10 0.76 6.30
N GLU A 145 -28.25 1.51 5.58
CA GLU A 145 -28.50 1.86 4.18
C GLU A 145 -28.44 0.64 3.26
N LEU A 146 -27.42 -0.21 3.41
CA LEU A 146 -27.31 -1.48 2.68
C LEU A 146 -28.49 -2.40 2.96
N LYS A 147 -28.91 -2.48 4.21
CA LYS A 147 -30.07 -3.28 4.61
C LYS A 147 -31.34 -2.81 3.92
N LYS A 148 -31.59 -1.50 3.88
CA LYS A 148 -32.71 -0.92 3.14
C LYS A 148 -32.65 -1.25 1.65
N GLN A 149 -31.47 -1.17 1.03
CA GLN A 149 -31.28 -1.54 -0.38
C GLN A 149 -31.59 -3.02 -0.63
N VAL A 150 -31.11 -3.92 0.25
CA VAL A 150 -31.37 -5.37 0.15
C VAL A 150 -32.86 -5.70 0.37
N GLU A 151 -33.54 -4.98 1.27
CA GLU A 151 -34.96 -5.15 1.56
C GLU A 151 -35.88 -4.46 0.54
N SER A 152 -35.34 -3.61 -0.32
CA SER A 152 -36.08 -2.98 -1.41
C SER A 152 -36.34 -3.96 -2.55
N GLU A 153 -37.40 -3.78 -3.31
CA GLU A 153 -37.67 -4.53 -4.55
C GLU A 153 -36.92 -3.96 -5.78
N GLU A 154 -36.12 -2.93 -5.57
CA GLU A 154 -35.35 -2.29 -6.63
C GLU A 154 -34.05 -3.08 -6.94
N ASP A 155 -33.65 -3.07 -8.20
CA ASP A 155 -32.38 -3.65 -8.61
C ASP A 155 -31.20 -2.93 -7.91
N ILE A 156 -30.37 -3.70 -7.22
CA ILE A 156 -29.16 -3.16 -6.58
C ILE A 156 -28.15 -2.81 -7.68
N PRO A 157 -27.74 -1.54 -7.81
CA PRO A 157 -26.72 -1.16 -8.77
C PRO A 157 -25.42 -1.94 -8.50
N MET A 158 -24.94 -2.64 -9.49
CA MET A 158 -23.66 -3.37 -9.42
C MET A 158 -22.62 -2.65 -10.30
N PRO A 159 -22.07 -1.52 -9.85
CA PRO A 159 -21.01 -0.84 -10.59
C PRO A 159 -19.76 -1.74 -10.65
N GLN A 160 -19.00 -1.59 -11.71
CA GLN A 160 -17.69 -2.25 -11.78
C GLN A 160 -16.82 -1.75 -10.64
N GLY A 161 -16.45 -2.64 -9.72
CA GLY A 161 -15.58 -2.30 -8.59
C GLY A 161 -14.17 -1.94 -9.03
N GLU A 162 -13.41 -1.28 -8.16
CA GLU A 162 -12.01 -0.95 -8.39
C GLU A 162 -11.06 -2.13 -8.14
N GLU A 163 -11.57 -3.18 -7.51
CA GLU A 163 -10.82 -4.41 -7.23
C GLU A 163 -10.45 -5.14 -8.52
N TYR A 164 -9.21 -5.56 -8.62
CA TYR A 164 -8.70 -6.23 -9.82
C TYR A 164 -8.63 -7.76 -9.68
N ALA A 165 -8.96 -8.34 -8.53
CA ALA A 165 -9.05 -9.78 -8.38
C ALA A 165 -9.94 -10.46 -9.45
N PRO A 166 -11.11 -9.92 -9.83
CA PRO A 166 -11.90 -10.44 -10.94
C PRO A 166 -11.14 -10.47 -12.27
N ASN A 167 -10.30 -9.47 -12.53
CA ASN A 167 -9.48 -9.41 -13.74
C ASN A 167 -8.39 -10.48 -13.75
N VAL A 168 -7.79 -10.78 -12.61
CA VAL A 168 -6.83 -11.90 -12.46
C VAL A 168 -7.52 -13.23 -12.70
N ILE A 169 -8.71 -13.45 -12.12
CA ILE A 169 -9.51 -14.65 -12.33
C ILE A 169 -9.86 -14.78 -13.81
N HIS A 170 -10.33 -13.71 -14.45
CA HIS A 170 -10.66 -13.69 -15.87
C HIS A 170 -9.43 -14.03 -16.73
N ALA A 171 -8.25 -13.49 -16.42
CA ALA A 171 -7.01 -13.81 -17.12
C ALA A 171 -6.68 -15.31 -17.05
N VAL A 172 -6.78 -15.90 -15.87
CA VAL A 172 -6.51 -17.33 -15.66
C VAL A 172 -7.52 -18.21 -16.39
N LEU A 173 -8.80 -17.83 -16.42
CA LEU A 173 -9.84 -18.61 -17.08
C LEU A 173 -9.84 -18.49 -18.61
N THR A 174 -9.42 -17.35 -19.15
CA THR A 174 -9.55 -17.07 -20.60
C THR A 174 -8.22 -17.02 -21.35
N GLY A 175 -7.09 -16.98 -20.63
CA GLY A 175 -5.76 -16.76 -21.21
C GLY A 175 -5.49 -15.31 -21.63
N LYS A 176 -6.42 -14.38 -21.40
CA LYS A 176 -6.21 -12.97 -21.70
C LYS A 176 -5.24 -12.36 -20.70
N LEU A 177 -4.08 -11.95 -21.20
CA LEU A 177 -3.01 -11.39 -20.36
C LEU A 177 -3.49 -10.19 -19.53
N PHE A 178 -3.23 -10.24 -18.23
CA PHE A 178 -3.49 -9.14 -17.30
C PHE A 178 -2.24 -8.87 -16.44
N ARG A 179 -1.93 -7.60 -16.20
CA ARG A 179 -0.81 -7.19 -15.34
C ARG A 179 -1.34 -6.51 -14.08
N ALA A 180 -0.87 -6.97 -12.91
CA ALA A 180 -1.14 -6.35 -11.62
C ALA A 180 0.07 -6.49 -10.69
N ASN A 181 0.13 -5.69 -9.62
CA ASN A 181 0.99 -5.99 -8.49
C ASN A 181 0.29 -7.02 -7.59
N LEU A 182 0.99 -8.08 -7.24
CA LEU A 182 0.46 -9.16 -6.40
C LEU A 182 1.45 -9.52 -5.31
N ASN A 183 0.91 -10.00 -4.19
CA ASN A 183 1.69 -10.57 -3.10
C ASN A 183 2.04 -12.02 -3.40
N VAL A 184 3.33 -12.30 -3.48
CA VAL A 184 3.85 -13.61 -3.83
C VAL A 184 5.03 -13.99 -2.95
N MET A 185 5.36 -15.27 -2.89
CA MET A 185 6.56 -15.74 -2.19
C MET A 185 7.82 -15.22 -2.89
N ASN A 186 8.75 -14.67 -2.11
CA ASN A 186 10.05 -14.26 -2.62
C ASN A 186 10.95 -15.49 -2.88
N THR A 187 10.87 -16.04 -4.08
CA THR A 187 11.76 -17.13 -4.55
C THR A 187 13.05 -16.60 -5.20
N GLY A 188 13.53 -15.46 -4.72
CA GLY A 188 14.67 -14.74 -5.30
C GLY A 188 14.26 -13.61 -6.25
N LEU A 189 13.01 -13.21 -6.24
CA LEU A 189 12.49 -12.10 -7.07
C LEU A 189 13.12 -10.77 -6.66
N ILE A 190 13.16 -10.51 -5.35
CA ILE A 190 13.89 -9.39 -4.73
C ILE A 190 15.09 -9.98 -4.00
N THR A 191 16.27 -9.74 -4.51
CA THR A 191 17.50 -10.36 -4.00
C THR A 191 17.97 -9.76 -2.67
N SER A 192 17.53 -8.55 -2.35
CA SER A 192 17.81 -7.90 -1.07
C SER A 192 17.03 -8.51 0.10
N PHE A 193 16.05 -9.40 -0.15
CA PHE A 193 15.16 -9.95 0.88
C PHE A 193 15.31 -11.46 1.04
N PRO A 194 14.96 -12.01 2.22
CA PRO A 194 14.92 -13.45 2.43
C PRO A 194 14.00 -14.17 1.44
N HIS A 195 14.39 -15.37 1.01
CA HIS A 195 13.60 -16.18 0.06
C HIS A 195 12.25 -16.66 0.60
N ASP A 196 12.04 -16.63 1.92
CA ASP A 196 10.85 -17.15 2.58
C ASP A 196 9.89 -16.04 3.06
N CYS A 197 10.08 -14.81 2.61
CA CYS A 197 9.15 -13.73 2.89
C CYS A 197 8.13 -13.55 1.75
N CYS A 198 7.03 -12.84 2.06
CA CYS A 198 6.06 -12.40 1.07
C CYS A 198 6.49 -11.04 0.53
N VAL A 199 6.43 -10.87 -0.80
CA VAL A 199 6.79 -9.62 -1.48
C VAL A 199 5.69 -9.18 -2.41
N GLU A 200 5.54 -7.88 -2.59
CA GLU A 200 4.65 -7.29 -3.57
C GLU A 200 5.43 -6.84 -4.79
N VAL A 201 5.14 -7.47 -5.93
CA VAL A 201 5.86 -7.25 -7.19
C VAL A 201 4.90 -7.23 -8.37
N PRO A 202 5.28 -6.60 -9.50
CA PRO A 202 4.54 -6.75 -10.75
C PRO A 202 4.48 -8.21 -11.16
N CYS A 203 3.28 -8.65 -11.53
CA CYS A 203 3.00 -9.99 -12.03
C CYS A 203 2.19 -9.92 -13.32
N PHE A 204 2.33 -10.92 -14.15
CA PHE A 204 1.42 -11.21 -15.25
C PHE A 204 0.56 -12.40 -14.89
N ALA A 205 -0.70 -12.38 -15.30
CA ALA A 205 -1.63 -13.50 -15.16
C ALA A 205 -2.16 -13.90 -16.54
N ASP A 206 -2.21 -15.21 -16.80
CA ASP A 206 -2.77 -15.83 -18.01
C ASP A 206 -3.30 -17.23 -17.69
N SER A 207 -3.59 -18.07 -18.72
CA SER A 207 -4.10 -19.45 -18.55
C SER A 207 -3.14 -20.37 -17.77
N GLU A 208 -1.85 -20.08 -17.73
CA GLU A 208 -0.86 -20.86 -17.00
C GLU A 208 -0.72 -20.40 -15.52
N GLY A 209 -1.39 -19.32 -15.15
CA GLY A 209 -1.45 -18.81 -13.79
C GLY A 209 -0.80 -17.44 -13.60
N ILE A 210 -0.05 -17.28 -12.50
CA ILE A 210 0.57 -16.01 -12.11
C ILE A 210 2.09 -16.10 -12.30
N HIS A 211 2.64 -15.14 -13.03
CA HIS A 211 4.04 -15.04 -13.40
C HIS A 211 4.65 -13.79 -12.79
N PRO A 212 5.31 -13.89 -11.61
CA PRO A 212 5.95 -12.74 -10.97
C PRO A 212 7.20 -12.31 -11.74
N CYS A 213 7.41 -11.00 -11.82
CA CYS A 213 8.59 -10.43 -12.42
C CYS A 213 9.79 -10.51 -11.49
N TYR A 214 10.96 -10.84 -12.05
CA TYR A 214 12.23 -10.68 -11.35
C TYR A 214 12.57 -9.20 -11.20
N ILE A 215 13.01 -8.80 -10.00
CA ILE A 215 13.26 -7.40 -9.63
C ILE A 215 14.78 -7.13 -9.48
N GLY A 216 15.51 -8.06 -8.84
CA GLY A 216 16.88 -7.83 -8.41
C GLY A 216 16.97 -7.12 -7.06
N GLU A 217 17.93 -6.23 -6.89
CA GLU A 217 18.15 -5.49 -5.64
C GLU A 217 17.24 -4.25 -5.56
N LEU A 218 16.71 -3.99 -4.37
CA LEU A 218 16.12 -2.69 -4.05
C LEU A 218 17.20 -1.69 -3.62
N PRO A 219 16.94 -0.37 -3.79
CA PRO A 219 17.79 0.65 -3.18
C PRO A 219 17.92 0.45 -1.66
N GLU A 220 19.10 0.69 -1.11
CA GLU A 220 19.47 0.36 0.28
C GLU A 220 18.48 0.93 1.33
N GLY A 221 18.07 2.18 1.18
CA GLY A 221 17.13 2.82 2.13
C GLY A 221 15.78 2.14 2.17
N PRO A 222 15.04 2.05 1.04
CA PRO A 222 13.82 1.26 0.92
C PRO A 222 13.97 -0.19 1.39
N ALA A 223 15.05 -0.87 1.00
CA ALA A 223 15.31 -2.24 1.43
C ALA A 223 15.44 -2.36 2.95
N GLY A 224 16.15 -1.43 3.59
CA GLY A 224 16.32 -1.41 5.06
C GLY A 224 15.00 -1.26 5.80
N LEU A 225 14.11 -0.36 5.37
CA LEU A 225 12.78 -0.21 5.96
C LEU A 225 11.92 -1.47 5.76
N ASN A 226 11.92 -2.04 4.57
CA ASN A 226 11.20 -3.28 4.30
C ASN A 226 11.73 -4.44 5.18
N LEU A 227 13.05 -4.60 5.31
CA LEU A 227 13.66 -5.67 6.11
C LEU A 227 13.27 -5.60 7.59
N THR A 228 13.11 -4.41 8.16
CA THR A 228 12.62 -4.26 9.53
C THR A 228 11.25 -4.93 9.69
N ASN A 229 10.29 -4.61 8.81
CA ASN A 229 8.95 -5.18 8.85
C ASN A 229 8.94 -6.68 8.46
N ILE A 230 9.73 -7.09 7.47
CA ILE A 230 9.88 -8.51 7.11
C ILE A 230 10.32 -9.34 8.32
N ASN A 231 11.27 -8.85 9.11
CA ASN A 231 11.74 -9.55 10.31
C ASN A 231 10.64 -9.69 11.37
N VAL A 232 9.84 -8.64 11.58
CA VAL A 232 8.67 -8.71 12.47
C VAL A 232 7.68 -9.76 11.96
N HIS A 233 7.31 -9.72 10.68
CA HIS A 233 6.37 -10.69 10.07
C HIS A 233 6.88 -12.14 10.21
N ARG A 234 8.17 -12.38 9.94
CA ARG A 234 8.77 -13.70 10.05
C ARG A 234 8.77 -14.23 11.50
N LEU A 235 9.08 -13.37 12.47
CA LEU A 235 9.03 -13.73 13.88
C LEU A 235 7.60 -14.03 14.34
N MET A 236 6.62 -13.24 13.95
CA MET A 236 5.22 -13.48 14.26
C MET A 236 4.71 -14.79 13.63
N ALA A 237 5.04 -15.04 12.35
CA ALA A 237 4.71 -16.30 11.69
C ALA A 237 5.35 -17.50 12.40
N LYS A 238 6.63 -17.36 12.79
CA LYS A 238 7.36 -18.40 13.55
C LYS A 238 6.76 -18.63 14.93
N ALA A 239 6.34 -17.57 15.63
CA ALA A 239 5.64 -17.66 16.90
C ALA A 239 4.34 -18.45 16.76
N ALA A 240 3.54 -18.14 15.75
CA ALA A 240 2.26 -18.81 15.48
C ALA A 240 2.42 -20.31 15.20
N VAL A 241 3.43 -20.68 14.38
CA VAL A 241 3.70 -22.09 14.04
C VAL A 241 4.30 -22.87 15.20
N THR A 242 5.27 -22.29 15.91
CA THR A 242 6.01 -22.99 16.97
C THR A 242 5.36 -22.85 18.35
N LYS A 243 4.45 -21.89 18.52
CA LYS A 243 3.80 -21.50 19.78
C LYS A 243 4.80 -21.09 20.87
N LYS A 244 5.97 -20.55 20.47
CA LYS A 244 7.00 -20.06 21.37
C LYS A 244 6.85 -18.55 21.57
N TYR A 245 6.56 -18.12 22.78
CA TYR A 245 6.40 -16.71 23.16
C TYR A 245 7.64 -15.86 22.93
N GLN A 246 8.83 -16.47 22.98
CA GLN A 246 10.10 -15.77 22.73
C GLN A 246 10.06 -14.99 21.39
N TYR A 247 9.51 -15.57 20.34
CA TYR A 247 9.43 -14.90 19.04
C TYR A 247 8.46 -13.71 19.02
N ILE A 248 7.43 -13.72 19.89
CA ILE A 248 6.55 -12.57 20.07
C ILE A 248 7.33 -11.41 20.70
N TYR A 249 8.09 -11.68 21.77
CA TYR A 249 8.93 -10.66 22.41
C TYR A 249 9.96 -10.08 21.44
N GLU A 250 10.63 -10.92 20.66
CA GLU A 250 11.58 -10.48 19.64
C GLU A 250 10.90 -9.61 18.59
N ALA A 251 9.69 -9.97 18.13
CA ALA A 251 8.93 -9.19 17.17
C ALA A 251 8.54 -7.81 17.72
N ILE A 252 8.05 -7.74 18.95
CA ILE A 252 7.68 -6.49 19.64
C ILE A 252 8.90 -5.55 19.78
N GLN A 253 10.07 -6.11 20.07
CA GLN A 253 11.31 -5.33 20.19
C GLN A 253 11.83 -4.79 18.86
N LEU A 254 11.51 -5.44 17.74
CA LEU A 254 11.92 -5.00 16.41
C LEU A 254 10.88 -4.13 15.71
N ASP A 255 9.63 -4.18 16.13
CA ASP A 255 8.57 -3.40 15.51
C ASP A 255 8.79 -1.89 15.71
N PRO A 256 8.75 -1.08 14.62
CA PRO A 256 9.09 0.34 14.68
C PRO A 256 8.24 1.18 15.65
N LEU A 257 7.00 0.76 15.93
CA LEU A 257 6.10 1.49 16.82
C LEU A 257 6.26 1.05 18.27
N THR A 258 6.45 -0.25 18.51
CA THR A 258 6.50 -0.80 19.87
C THR A 258 7.89 -0.77 20.48
N ALA A 259 8.96 -0.83 19.69
CA ALA A 259 10.34 -0.79 20.16
C ALA A 259 10.69 0.43 21.03
N ALA A 260 10.02 1.55 20.83
CA ALA A 260 10.22 2.77 21.61
C ALA A 260 9.45 2.81 22.94
N MET A 261 8.61 1.80 23.18
CA MET A 261 7.76 1.70 24.38
C MET A 261 8.28 0.70 25.41
N CYS A 262 9.34 -0.04 25.06
CA CYS A 262 9.95 -1.09 25.90
C CYS A 262 11.17 -0.63 26.65
#